data_d6f45305c183f26698fc6447b4152137
#
_entry.id   d6f45305c183f26698fc6447b4152137
#
_cell.length_a   1.000
_cell.length_b   1.000
_cell.length_c   1.000
_cell.angle_alpha   90.00
_cell.angle_beta   90.00
_cell.angle_gamma   90.00
#
_symmetry.space_group_name_H-M   'P 1'
#
loop_
_entity.id
_entity.type
_entity.pdbx_description
1 polymer ?
#
loop_
_entity_poly.entity_id
_entity_poly.type
_entity_poly.pdbx_seq_one_letter_code
_entity_poly.pdbx_strand_id
1 'polypeptide(L)'
;MLDICLLGTGGMMPLPYRRLTACMTRFNGHSLLIDCGEGTQVAIKERGWSVKPLDAICFTHFHADHVSGLPGLLLTLGNAERTEPLLIIGPRGVEKVVNSLRVIATELPFPIEFYELNEKEHVIQMDGYKIEAFHVKHNVPCYGYNVIIPRAGKFDPVKAKENEIPMKYWNRLQKGETVESEDGRVLTSNMILGEPRPGIKLTYCTDTRPVPAISEHAKNADLFICEGMYGEEGKEKKAREYKHMTFYEAAHLAKDADVKQMWLTHYSPSLVRAEEFMGKVKSIFPRAKAGKDGKTITLDFQEE
;
A
#
# COMPACT_ATOMS: atom_id res chain seq x y z
N MET A 1 2.32 -14.85 -1.12
CA MET A 1 2.88 -14.11 0.07
C MET A 1 3.08 -12.65 -0.30
N LEU A 2 2.66 -11.73 0.56
CA LEU A 2 2.91 -10.29 0.43
C LEU A 2 3.84 -9.85 1.56
N ASP A 3 5.07 -9.49 1.24
CA ASP A 3 5.99 -8.87 2.20
C ASP A 3 5.70 -7.38 2.31
N ILE A 4 5.69 -6.86 3.54
CA ILE A 4 5.43 -5.45 3.84
C ILE A 4 6.51 -4.94 4.79
N CYS A 5 7.03 -3.75 4.53
CA CYS A 5 8.02 -3.09 5.38
C CYS A 5 7.66 -1.61 5.59
N LEU A 6 7.59 -1.16 6.84
CA LEU A 6 7.64 0.25 7.18
C LEU A 6 9.10 0.72 7.08
N LEU A 7 9.43 1.48 6.04
CA LEU A 7 10.77 2.02 5.84
C LEU A 7 11.04 3.25 6.70
N GLY A 8 10.01 4.04 6.94
CA GLY A 8 10.01 5.20 7.84
C GLY A 8 8.65 5.40 8.47
N THR A 9 8.62 5.88 9.70
CA THR A 9 7.41 6.00 10.54
C THR A 9 7.21 7.40 11.12
N GLY A 10 8.04 8.37 10.76
CA GLY A 10 7.97 9.75 11.22
C GLY A 10 7.17 10.64 10.29
N GLY A 11 6.45 11.59 10.86
CA GLY A 11 5.83 12.70 10.15
C GLY A 11 6.58 14.01 10.38
N MET A 12 6.36 15.00 9.50
CA MET A 12 6.83 16.38 9.52
C MET A 12 8.33 16.56 9.28
N MET A 13 9.22 15.99 10.09
CA MET A 13 10.67 16.15 9.97
C MET A 13 11.42 14.87 10.34
N PRO A 14 12.56 14.60 9.68
CA PRO A 14 13.37 13.43 9.98
C PRO A 14 14.03 13.57 11.37
N LEU A 15 14.14 12.45 12.06
CA LEU A 15 14.87 12.36 13.33
C LEU A 15 16.03 11.36 13.17
N PRO A 16 17.11 11.48 13.95
CA PRO A 16 18.27 10.59 13.84
C PRO A 16 17.92 9.09 13.96
N TYR A 17 16.81 8.77 14.64
CA TYR A 17 16.33 7.41 14.91
C TYR A 17 14.98 7.09 14.28
N ARG A 18 14.43 8.01 13.45
CA ARG A 18 13.13 7.82 12.79
C ARG A 18 13.11 8.55 11.45
N ARG A 19 13.05 7.78 10.37
CA ARG A 19 12.93 8.29 9.01
C ARG A 19 11.52 8.76 8.72
N LEU A 20 11.40 9.59 7.71
CA LEU A 20 10.12 10.06 7.21
C LEU A 20 9.33 8.94 6.53
N THR A 21 8.04 9.18 6.39
CA THR A 21 7.02 8.23 5.97
C THR A 21 7.35 7.53 4.65
N ALA A 22 7.44 6.21 4.71
CA ALA A 22 7.51 5.33 3.54
C ALA A 22 7.14 3.89 3.91
N CYS A 23 6.37 3.23 3.06
CA CYS A 23 6.02 1.82 3.19
C CYS A 23 6.28 1.11 1.87
N MET A 24 6.98 -0.02 1.90
CA MET A 24 7.24 -0.81 0.70
C MET A 24 6.62 -2.19 0.82
N THR A 25 6.03 -2.65 -0.28
CA THR A 25 5.51 -4.01 -0.40
C THR A 25 6.22 -4.77 -1.50
N ARG A 26 6.28 -6.11 -1.36
CA ARG A 26 6.83 -7.01 -2.40
C ARG A 26 5.90 -8.19 -2.60
N PHE A 27 5.62 -8.50 -3.84
CA PHE A 27 4.78 -9.62 -4.24
C PHE A 27 5.27 -10.20 -5.56
N ASN A 28 5.59 -11.49 -5.60
CA ASN A 28 5.90 -12.24 -6.81
C ASN A 28 6.92 -11.58 -7.77
N GLY A 29 7.99 -10.99 -7.20
CA GLY A 29 9.02 -10.30 -7.98
C GLY A 29 8.72 -8.82 -8.24
N HIS A 30 7.53 -8.34 -7.91
CA HIS A 30 7.09 -6.95 -8.02
C HIS A 30 7.22 -6.20 -6.71
N SER A 31 7.41 -4.89 -6.77
CA SER A 31 7.46 -4.04 -5.59
C SER A 31 6.63 -2.77 -5.80
N LEU A 32 5.99 -2.32 -4.72
CA LEU A 32 5.25 -1.08 -4.66
C LEU A 32 5.76 -0.26 -3.47
N LEU A 33 5.99 1.03 -3.69
CA LEU A 33 6.31 1.98 -2.63
C LEU A 33 5.11 2.90 -2.40
N ILE A 34 4.72 3.10 -1.15
CA ILE A 34 3.71 4.10 -0.75
C ILE A 34 4.43 5.17 0.05
N ASP A 35 4.44 6.38 -0.46
CA ASP A 35 5.22 7.54 -0.03
C ASP A 35 6.74 7.32 -0.10
N CYS A 36 7.47 8.42 -0.20
CA CYS A 36 8.92 8.44 -0.37
C CYS A 36 9.51 9.61 0.43
N GLY A 37 9.48 9.51 1.75
CA GLY A 37 10.10 10.47 2.64
C GLY A 37 11.62 10.46 2.51
N GLU A 38 12.29 11.47 3.07
CA GLU A 38 13.75 11.62 3.00
C GLU A 38 14.47 10.38 3.56
N GLY A 39 15.46 9.87 2.81
CA GLY A 39 16.24 8.70 3.20
C GLY A 39 15.62 7.34 2.85
N THR A 40 14.49 7.30 2.13
CA THR A 40 13.80 6.05 1.76
C THR A 40 14.73 5.06 1.04
N GLN A 41 15.58 5.52 0.09
CA GLN A 41 16.52 4.66 -0.61
C GLN A 41 17.56 4.03 0.32
N VAL A 42 17.94 4.72 1.39
CA VAL A 42 18.86 4.18 2.41
C VAL A 42 18.15 3.10 3.23
N ALA A 43 16.90 3.36 3.65
CA ALA A 43 16.09 2.41 4.39
C ALA A 43 15.85 1.11 3.60
N ILE A 44 15.58 1.19 2.30
CA ILE A 44 15.44 0.02 1.41
C ILE A 44 16.73 -0.80 1.41
N LYS A 45 17.89 -0.13 1.26
CA LYS A 45 19.21 -0.78 1.24
C LYS A 45 19.53 -1.45 2.57
N GLU A 46 19.29 -0.79 3.70
CA GLU A 46 19.47 -1.36 5.04
C GLU A 46 18.61 -2.60 5.29
N ARG A 47 17.43 -2.68 4.67
CA ARG A 47 16.58 -3.89 4.71
C ARG A 47 17.08 -5.01 3.81
N GLY A 48 18.11 -4.79 3.00
CA GLY A 48 18.57 -5.74 2.00
C GLY A 48 17.57 -5.95 0.85
N TRP A 49 16.63 -4.99 0.67
CA TRP A 49 15.68 -5.05 -0.42
C TRP A 49 16.23 -4.38 -1.67
N SER A 50 15.90 -4.93 -2.84
CA SER A 50 16.28 -4.33 -4.11
C SER A 50 15.30 -3.21 -4.49
N VAL A 51 15.83 -2.13 -5.06
CA VAL A 51 15.01 -1.08 -5.69
C VAL A 51 14.62 -1.44 -7.12
N LYS A 52 15.35 -2.35 -7.77
CA LYS A 52 15.18 -2.66 -9.20
C LYS A 52 13.76 -3.14 -9.57
N PRO A 53 13.09 -4.00 -8.80
CA PRO A 53 11.72 -4.47 -9.12
C PRO A 53 10.61 -3.51 -8.69
N LEU A 54 10.92 -2.21 -8.47
CA LEU A 54 9.91 -1.23 -8.08
C LEU A 54 9.06 -0.84 -9.29
N ASP A 55 7.83 -1.35 -9.37
CA ASP A 55 6.92 -1.08 -10.50
C ASP A 55 6.22 0.26 -10.38
N ALA A 56 5.83 0.63 -9.14
CA ALA A 56 5.10 1.86 -8.92
C ALA A 56 5.45 2.53 -7.58
N ILE A 57 5.25 3.86 -7.55
CA ILE A 57 5.24 4.69 -6.35
C ILE A 57 3.87 5.33 -6.24
N CYS A 58 3.20 5.14 -5.09
CA CYS A 58 1.94 5.79 -4.76
C CYS A 58 2.19 6.92 -3.77
N PHE A 59 1.87 8.16 -4.11
CA PHE A 59 1.88 9.26 -3.18
C PHE A 59 0.50 9.48 -2.58
N THR A 60 0.43 9.47 -1.24
CA THR A 60 -0.80 9.81 -0.53
C THR A 60 -1.15 11.28 -0.76
N HIS A 61 -0.17 12.17 -0.67
CA HIS A 61 -0.25 13.60 -0.94
C HIS A 61 1.17 14.19 -1.13
N PHE A 62 1.29 15.52 -1.27
CA PHE A 62 2.55 16.16 -1.64
C PHE A 62 3.17 17.02 -0.53
N HIS A 63 2.96 16.71 0.75
CA HIS A 63 3.78 17.31 1.79
C HIS A 63 5.22 16.77 1.72
N ALA A 64 6.17 17.58 2.17
CA ALA A 64 7.60 17.30 2.00
C ALA A 64 8.02 15.95 2.62
N ASP A 65 7.49 15.61 3.77
CA ASP A 65 7.79 14.35 4.47
C ASP A 65 7.29 13.07 3.76
N HIS A 66 6.52 13.24 2.68
CA HIS A 66 6.05 12.14 1.83
C HIS A 66 6.73 12.07 0.47
N VAL A 67 7.39 13.16 0.02
CA VAL A 67 7.92 13.23 -1.35
C VAL A 67 9.40 13.60 -1.44
N SER A 68 10.01 14.11 -0.35
CA SER A 68 11.38 14.67 -0.38
C SER A 68 12.48 13.65 -0.70
N GLY A 69 12.22 12.36 -0.50
CA GLY A 69 13.16 11.29 -0.84
C GLY A 69 13.18 10.90 -2.32
N LEU A 70 12.18 11.35 -3.10
CA LEU A 70 12.02 10.93 -4.50
C LEU A 70 13.24 11.21 -5.38
N PRO A 71 13.87 12.40 -5.38
CA PRO A 71 15.03 12.65 -6.24
C PRO A 71 16.17 11.68 -5.99
N GLY A 72 16.50 11.42 -4.73
CA GLY A 72 17.53 10.45 -4.36
C GLY A 72 17.20 9.01 -4.74
N LEU A 73 15.92 8.63 -4.63
CA LEU A 73 15.47 7.32 -5.07
C LEU A 73 15.56 7.16 -6.58
N LEU A 74 15.14 8.15 -7.37
CA LEU A 74 15.22 8.12 -8.83
C LEU A 74 16.67 7.96 -9.31
N LEU A 75 17.61 8.70 -8.72
CA LEU A 75 19.05 8.54 -9.01
C LEU A 75 19.55 7.15 -8.62
N THR A 76 19.09 6.61 -7.51
CA THR A 76 19.44 5.24 -7.07
C THR A 76 18.92 4.18 -8.05
N LEU A 77 17.70 4.34 -8.56
CA LEU A 77 17.12 3.48 -9.60
C LEU A 77 17.90 3.57 -10.91
N GLY A 78 18.31 4.78 -11.33
CA GLY A 78 19.14 4.98 -12.51
C GLY A 78 20.51 4.31 -12.37
N ASN A 79 21.16 4.47 -11.21
CA ASN A 79 22.45 3.82 -10.91
C ASN A 79 22.35 2.29 -10.79
N ALA A 80 21.16 1.75 -10.56
CA ALA A 80 20.90 0.31 -10.59
C ALA A 80 20.63 -0.23 -12.02
N GLU A 81 20.87 0.61 -13.04
CA GLU A 81 20.68 0.27 -14.46
C GLU A 81 19.24 -0.20 -14.78
N ARG A 82 18.25 0.45 -14.15
CA ARG A 82 16.84 0.22 -14.48
C ARG A 82 16.54 0.82 -15.85
N THR A 83 15.82 0.09 -16.69
CA THR A 83 15.34 0.54 -18.01
C THR A 83 13.81 0.48 -18.13
N GLU A 84 13.16 -0.32 -17.29
CA GLU A 84 11.71 -0.51 -17.28
C GLU A 84 10.99 0.77 -16.80
N PRO A 85 9.81 1.08 -17.34
CA PRO A 85 9.02 2.23 -16.90
C PRO A 85 8.74 2.20 -15.40
N LEU A 86 8.72 3.39 -14.78
CA LEU A 86 8.30 3.56 -13.39
C LEU A 86 6.96 4.29 -13.38
N LEU A 87 5.92 3.64 -12.87
CA LEU A 87 4.61 4.26 -12.70
C LEU A 87 4.59 5.11 -11.40
N ILE A 88 4.19 6.37 -11.49
CA ILE A 88 3.96 7.24 -10.33
C ILE A 88 2.47 7.61 -10.26
N ILE A 89 1.84 7.19 -9.17
CA ILE A 89 0.42 7.41 -8.87
C ILE A 89 0.35 8.48 -7.78
N GLY A 90 -0.53 9.44 -7.93
CA GLY A 90 -0.72 10.46 -6.90
C GLY A 90 -1.89 11.41 -7.17
N PRO A 91 -2.20 12.29 -6.22
CA PRO A 91 -3.25 13.29 -6.37
C PRO A 91 -3.02 14.17 -7.60
N ARG A 92 -4.05 14.94 -7.95
CA ARG A 92 -4.00 15.89 -9.06
C ARG A 92 -2.75 16.78 -9.00
N GLY A 93 -2.03 16.87 -10.11
CA GLY A 93 -0.78 17.59 -10.24
C GLY A 93 0.48 16.73 -9.98
N VAL A 94 0.36 15.40 -9.88
CA VAL A 94 1.47 14.49 -9.62
C VAL A 94 2.62 14.68 -10.61
N GLU A 95 2.35 14.79 -11.89
CA GLU A 95 3.38 15.00 -12.92
C GLU A 95 4.15 16.30 -12.70
N LYS A 96 3.45 17.40 -12.39
CA LYS A 96 4.08 18.71 -12.12
C LYS A 96 4.99 18.62 -10.89
N VAL A 97 4.52 18.01 -9.79
CA VAL A 97 5.30 17.89 -8.55
C VAL A 97 6.55 17.05 -8.78
N VAL A 98 6.42 15.88 -9.39
CA VAL A 98 7.52 14.97 -9.67
C VAL A 98 8.56 15.63 -10.60
N ASN A 99 8.11 16.27 -11.69
CA ASN A 99 9.01 16.95 -12.60
C ASN A 99 9.73 18.15 -11.95
N SER A 100 9.10 18.82 -10.98
CA SER A 100 9.76 19.89 -10.21
C SER A 100 10.80 19.34 -9.23
N LEU A 101 10.53 18.22 -8.58
CA LEU A 101 11.46 17.58 -7.64
C LEU A 101 12.68 16.99 -8.36
N ARG A 102 12.48 16.40 -9.54
CA ARG A 102 13.55 15.72 -10.28
C ARG A 102 14.41 16.61 -11.16
N VAL A 103 14.37 17.93 -11.01
CA VAL A 103 15.24 18.84 -11.79
C VAL A 103 16.74 18.53 -11.65
N ILE A 104 17.14 17.86 -10.56
CA ILE A 104 18.53 17.39 -10.33
C ILE A 104 18.77 15.97 -10.87
N ALA A 105 17.75 15.29 -11.38
CA ALA A 105 17.78 13.94 -11.95
C ALA A 105 17.10 13.98 -13.33
N THR A 106 17.60 14.84 -14.22
CA THR A 106 17.01 15.14 -15.54
C THR A 106 17.09 13.97 -16.48
N GLU A 107 18.22 13.26 -16.48
CA GLU A 107 18.50 12.12 -17.36
C GLU A 107 18.41 10.82 -16.56
N LEU A 108 17.31 10.11 -16.78
CA LEU A 108 17.08 8.78 -16.21
C LEU A 108 17.07 7.76 -17.34
N PRO A 109 17.67 6.56 -17.14
CA PRO A 109 17.69 5.52 -18.18
C PRO A 109 16.34 4.79 -18.34
N PHE A 110 15.28 5.25 -17.68
CA PHE A 110 13.95 4.71 -17.73
C PHE A 110 12.90 5.83 -17.85
N PRO A 111 11.76 5.57 -18.50
CA PRO A 111 10.64 6.51 -18.54
C PRO A 111 9.88 6.52 -17.21
N ILE A 112 9.30 7.68 -16.90
CA ILE A 112 8.32 7.81 -15.81
C ILE A 112 6.94 7.97 -16.42
N GLU A 113 6.01 7.13 -15.99
CA GLU A 113 4.60 7.18 -16.34
C GLU A 113 3.80 7.75 -15.17
N PHE A 114 2.73 8.49 -15.45
CA PHE A 114 1.94 9.13 -14.42
C PHE A 114 0.50 8.65 -14.46
N TYR A 115 -0.06 8.40 -13.27
CA TYR A 115 -1.48 8.16 -13.07
C TYR A 115 -2.01 9.17 -12.05
N GLU A 116 -2.79 10.14 -12.52
CA GLU A 116 -3.35 11.19 -11.69
C GLU A 116 -4.69 10.76 -11.08
N LEU A 117 -4.79 10.87 -9.74
CA LEU A 117 -6.01 10.61 -8.99
C LEU A 117 -6.87 11.89 -8.98
N ASN A 118 -8.02 11.86 -9.63
CA ASN A 118 -8.93 12.99 -9.80
C ASN A 118 -10.36 12.73 -9.32
N GLU A 119 -10.67 11.47 -8.97
CA GLU A 119 -11.95 11.03 -8.45
C GLU A 119 -11.84 10.61 -6.98
N LYS A 120 -12.97 10.31 -6.34
CA LYS A 120 -12.97 9.84 -4.95
C LYS A 120 -12.34 8.46 -4.78
N GLU A 121 -12.47 7.63 -5.79
CA GLU A 121 -11.99 6.24 -5.79
C GLU A 121 -11.39 5.89 -7.15
N HIS A 122 -10.30 5.13 -7.13
CA HIS A 122 -9.65 4.61 -8.32
C HIS A 122 -9.28 3.15 -8.10
N VAL A 123 -9.32 2.37 -9.18
CA VAL A 123 -8.83 0.98 -9.21
C VAL A 123 -7.80 0.87 -10.32
N ILE A 124 -6.57 0.53 -9.95
CA ILE A 124 -5.44 0.39 -10.88
C ILE A 124 -5.03 -1.09 -10.87
N GLN A 125 -5.10 -1.73 -12.04
CA GLN A 125 -4.68 -3.11 -12.19
C GLN A 125 -3.18 -3.17 -12.40
N MET A 126 -2.52 -4.01 -11.62
CA MET A 126 -1.10 -4.32 -11.72
C MET A 126 -0.92 -5.80 -12.07
N ASP A 127 0.31 -6.24 -12.30
CA ASP A 127 0.57 -7.66 -12.59
C ASP A 127 0.40 -8.52 -11.32
N GLY A 128 -0.68 -9.28 -11.30
CA GLY A 128 -1.04 -10.18 -10.19
C GLY A 128 -1.63 -9.51 -8.94
N TYR A 129 -1.79 -8.18 -8.90
CA TYR A 129 -2.43 -7.46 -7.80
C TYR A 129 -3.17 -6.22 -8.29
N LYS A 130 -3.96 -5.59 -7.42
CA LYS A 130 -4.58 -4.30 -7.71
C LYS A 130 -4.33 -3.30 -6.61
N ILE A 131 -4.30 -2.02 -6.99
CA ILE A 131 -4.24 -0.89 -6.08
C ILE A 131 -5.61 -0.21 -6.13
N GLU A 132 -6.22 0.02 -4.97
CA GLU A 132 -7.40 0.87 -4.85
C GLU A 132 -6.98 2.12 -4.08
N ALA A 133 -7.20 3.30 -4.68
CA ALA A 133 -7.00 4.58 -4.01
C ALA A 133 -8.35 5.14 -3.59
N PHE A 134 -8.45 5.68 -2.37
CA PHE A 134 -9.67 6.28 -1.85
C PHE A 134 -9.38 7.61 -1.14
N HIS A 135 -10.23 8.60 -1.39
CA HIS A 135 -10.05 9.95 -0.87
C HIS A 135 -10.26 10.01 0.64
N VAL A 136 -9.34 10.69 1.35
CA VAL A 136 -9.38 10.93 2.79
C VAL A 136 -9.33 12.43 3.13
N LYS A 137 -9.43 12.80 4.40
CA LYS A 137 -9.61 14.19 4.82
C LYS A 137 -8.35 14.80 5.43
N HIS A 138 -7.61 15.52 4.61
CA HIS A 138 -6.44 16.31 5.03
C HIS A 138 -6.53 17.79 4.59
N ASN A 139 -5.46 18.57 4.78
CA ASN A 139 -5.38 19.98 4.38
C ASN A 139 -5.20 20.15 2.86
N VAL A 140 -4.67 19.14 2.20
CA VAL A 140 -4.49 19.02 0.75
C VAL A 140 -5.19 17.76 0.25
N PRO A 141 -5.44 17.60 -1.07
CA PRO A 141 -5.93 16.33 -1.62
C PRO A 141 -5.08 15.17 -1.15
N CYS A 142 -5.69 14.19 -0.51
CA CYS A 142 -5.00 13.06 0.11
C CYS A 142 -5.79 11.77 -0.11
N TYR A 143 -5.05 10.66 -0.34
CA TYR A 143 -5.61 9.35 -0.60
C TYR A 143 -5.02 8.29 0.33
N GLY A 144 -5.87 7.37 0.79
CA GLY A 144 -5.46 6.09 1.30
C GLY A 144 -5.36 5.06 0.18
N TYR A 145 -4.67 3.95 0.42
CA TYR A 145 -4.46 2.90 -0.57
C TYR A 145 -4.77 1.52 0.00
N ASN A 146 -5.45 0.69 -0.79
CA ASN A 146 -5.48 -0.75 -0.61
C ASN A 146 -4.54 -1.40 -1.61
N VAL A 147 -3.74 -2.36 -1.16
CA VAL A 147 -3.01 -3.30 -2.00
C VAL A 147 -3.68 -4.66 -1.84
N ILE A 148 -4.25 -5.18 -2.93
CA ILE A 148 -5.08 -6.38 -2.90
C ILE A 148 -4.50 -7.44 -3.83
N ILE A 149 -4.15 -8.59 -3.25
CA ILE A 149 -3.76 -9.78 -3.99
C ILE A 149 -5.00 -10.67 -4.11
N PRO A 150 -5.61 -10.79 -5.30
CA PRO A 150 -6.76 -11.66 -5.47
C PRO A 150 -6.36 -13.13 -5.35
N ARG A 151 -7.29 -13.98 -4.93
CA ARG A 151 -7.10 -15.43 -4.90
C ARG A 151 -8.20 -16.11 -5.69
N ALA A 152 -7.84 -16.77 -6.76
CA ALA A 152 -8.77 -17.54 -7.58
C ALA A 152 -9.43 -18.68 -6.78
N GLY A 153 -10.61 -19.10 -7.21
CA GLY A 153 -11.27 -20.30 -6.71
C GLY A 153 -10.41 -21.56 -6.89
N LYS A 154 -10.71 -22.60 -6.14
CA LYS A 154 -10.10 -23.94 -6.38
C LYS A 154 -10.60 -24.47 -7.73
N PHE A 155 -9.76 -25.26 -8.39
CA PHE A 155 -10.19 -25.99 -9.58
C PHE A 155 -11.37 -26.91 -9.24
N ASP A 156 -12.42 -26.80 -10.01
CA ASP A 156 -13.66 -27.59 -9.89
C ASP A 156 -13.80 -28.53 -11.11
N PRO A 157 -13.44 -29.81 -10.97
CA PRO A 157 -13.52 -30.75 -12.06
C PRO A 157 -14.96 -31.07 -12.50
N VAL A 158 -15.96 -30.89 -11.60
CA VAL A 158 -17.36 -31.08 -11.94
C VAL A 158 -17.81 -29.95 -12.86
N LYS A 159 -17.58 -28.71 -12.43
CA LYS A 159 -17.88 -27.51 -13.21
C LYS A 159 -17.17 -27.50 -14.57
N ALA A 160 -15.91 -27.96 -14.62
CA ALA A 160 -15.16 -28.07 -15.86
C ALA A 160 -15.79 -29.07 -16.84
N LYS A 161 -16.31 -30.18 -16.34
CA LYS A 161 -17.03 -31.20 -17.14
C LYS A 161 -18.41 -30.70 -17.59
N GLU A 162 -19.18 -30.09 -16.68
CA GLU A 162 -20.49 -29.50 -16.98
C GLU A 162 -20.42 -28.43 -18.08
N ASN A 163 -19.35 -27.63 -18.08
CA ASN A 163 -19.08 -26.64 -19.12
C ASN A 163 -18.42 -27.23 -20.36
N GLU A 164 -18.24 -28.56 -20.42
CA GLU A 164 -17.63 -29.29 -21.54
C GLU A 164 -16.24 -28.77 -21.92
N ILE A 165 -15.42 -28.41 -20.90
CA ILE A 165 -14.08 -27.89 -21.14
C ILE A 165 -13.08 -29.02 -21.31
N PRO A 166 -12.41 -29.14 -22.50
CA PRO A 166 -11.43 -30.18 -22.73
C PRO A 166 -10.24 -30.09 -21.76
N MET A 167 -9.79 -31.24 -21.24
CA MET A 167 -8.72 -31.33 -20.22
C MET A 167 -7.42 -30.63 -20.66
N LYS A 168 -7.13 -30.60 -21.97
CA LYS A 168 -5.94 -29.92 -22.52
C LYS A 168 -5.86 -28.42 -22.20
N TYR A 169 -7.00 -27.77 -21.88
CA TYR A 169 -7.08 -26.35 -21.56
C TYR A 169 -7.06 -26.08 -20.05
N TRP A 170 -7.27 -27.07 -19.17
CA TRP A 170 -7.46 -26.86 -17.74
C TRP A 170 -6.28 -26.16 -17.08
N ASN A 171 -5.04 -26.55 -17.38
CA ASN A 171 -3.86 -25.94 -16.79
C ASN A 171 -3.71 -24.45 -17.15
N ARG A 172 -4.00 -24.10 -18.41
CA ARG A 172 -3.94 -22.71 -18.90
C ARG A 172 -5.01 -21.85 -18.24
N LEU A 173 -6.24 -22.38 -18.17
CA LEU A 173 -7.37 -21.69 -17.53
C LEU A 173 -7.17 -21.55 -16.01
N GLN A 174 -6.58 -22.54 -15.33
CA GLN A 174 -6.22 -22.42 -13.91
C GLN A 174 -5.21 -21.31 -13.65
N LYS A 175 -4.35 -21.00 -14.62
CA LYS A 175 -3.38 -19.90 -14.56
C LYS A 175 -3.98 -18.53 -14.89
N GLY A 176 -5.29 -18.48 -15.18
CA GLY A 176 -5.98 -17.24 -15.53
C GLY A 176 -5.97 -16.87 -17.01
N GLU A 177 -5.42 -17.75 -17.89
CA GLU A 177 -5.41 -17.49 -19.32
C GLU A 177 -6.83 -17.57 -19.88
N THR A 178 -7.12 -16.73 -20.88
CA THR A 178 -8.27 -16.90 -21.78
C THR A 178 -7.82 -17.67 -23.01
N VAL A 179 -8.55 -18.69 -23.40
CA VAL A 179 -8.16 -19.60 -24.50
C VAL A 179 -9.30 -19.72 -25.49
N GLU A 180 -9.02 -19.63 -26.79
CA GLU A 180 -9.95 -19.99 -27.84
C GLU A 180 -9.80 -21.48 -28.12
N SER A 181 -10.92 -22.22 -28.06
CA SER A 181 -10.98 -23.63 -28.37
C SER A 181 -11.06 -23.89 -29.89
N GLU A 182 -10.81 -25.12 -30.31
CA GLU A 182 -10.83 -25.51 -31.74
C GLU A 182 -12.19 -25.30 -32.40
N ASP A 183 -13.27 -25.26 -31.66
CA ASP A 183 -14.64 -24.98 -32.08
C ASP A 183 -15.01 -23.48 -32.05
N GLY A 184 -14.03 -22.59 -31.77
CA GLY A 184 -14.19 -21.13 -31.72
C GLY A 184 -14.81 -20.59 -30.43
N ARG A 185 -14.99 -21.40 -29.37
CA ARG A 185 -15.47 -20.93 -28.08
C ARG A 185 -14.35 -20.24 -27.30
N VAL A 186 -14.65 -19.10 -26.68
CA VAL A 186 -13.74 -18.43 -25.74
C VAL A 186 -13.92 -19.06 -24.36
N LEU A 187 -12.87 -19.72 -23.90
CA LEU A 187 -12.81 -20.38 -22.59
C LEU A 187 -12.12 -19.48 -21.58
N THR A 188 -12.69 -19.36 -20.38
CA THR A 188 -12.17 -18.52 -19.29
C THR A 188 -12.06 -19.32 -17.99
N SER A 189 -11.24 -18.83 -17.06
CA SER A 189 -11.03 -19.46 -15.75
C SER A 189 -12.33 -19.67 -14.95
N ASN A 190 -13.31 -18.80 -15.10
CA ASN A 190 -14.61 -18.91 -14.41
C ASN A 190 -15.37 -20.19 -14.78
N MET A 191 -15.07 -20.80 -15.91
CA MET A 191 -15.73 -22.02 -16.36
C MET A 191 -15.22 -23.28 -15.65
N ILE A 192 -14.08 -23.19 -14.96
CA ILE A 192 -13.42 -24.34 -14.33
C ILE A 192 -13.01 -24.09 -12.86
N LEU A 193 -13.21 -22.89 -12.36
CA LEU A 193 -12.89 -22.54 -10.98
C LEU A 193 -14.17 -22.37 -10.15
N GLY A 194 -14.10 -22.78 -8.89
CA GLY A 194 -15.09 -22.47 -7.87
C GLY A 194 -15.14 -20.99 -7.52
N GLU A 195 -15.85 -20.66 -6.45
CA GLU A 195 -15.94 -19.28 -5.95
C GLU A 195 -14.56 -18.71 -5.60
N PRO A 196 -14.35 -17.39 -5.83
CA PRO A 196 -13.14 -16.71 -5.41
C PRO A 196 -12.91 -16.88 -3.91
N ARG A 197 -11.66 -17.14 -3.53
CA ARG A 197 -11.26 -17.29 -2.13
C ARG A 197 -10.78 -15.96 -1.55
N PRO A 198 -10.79 -15.79 -0.21
CA PRO A 198 -10.22 -14.60 0.41
C PRO A 198 -8.76 -14.40 -0.04
N GLY A 199 -8.50 -13.24 -0.64
CA GLY A 199 -7.17 -12.81 -1.04
C GLY A 199 -6.39 -12.24 0.15
N ILE A 200 -5.33 -11.46 -0.15
CA ILE A 200 -4.58 -10.69 0.84
C ILE A 200 -4.89 -9.21 0.64
N LYS A 201 -5.18 -8.50 1.72
CA LYS A 201 -5.48 -7.05 1.69
C LYS A 201 -4.64 -6.30 2.72
N LEU A 202 -3.81 -5.38 2.22
CA LEU A 202 -3.19 -4.32 2.98
C LEU A 202 -3.98 -3.03 2.77
N THR A 203 -4.33 -2.33 3.86
CA THR A 203 -4.83 -0.95 3.80
C THR A 203 -3.81 -0.02 4.44
N TYR A 204 -3.45 1.04 3.73
CA TYR A 204 -2.52 2.07 4.18
C TYR A 204 -3.19 3.44 4.15
N CYS A 205 -3.14 4.18 5.26
CA CYS A 205 -3.79 5.48 5.37
C CYS A 205 -3.00 6.38 6.33
N THR A 206 -2.51 7.51 5.82
CA THR A 206 -1.85 8.54 6.62
C THR A 206 -2.49 9.91 6.39
N ASP A 207 -2.15 10.87 7.23
CA ASP A 207 -2.50 12.30 7.10
C ASP A 207 -3.99 12.54 6.84
N THR A 208 -4.78 12.15 7.84
CA THR A 208 -6.23 12.27 7.72
C THR A 208 -6.94 12.37 9.06
N ARG A 209 -8.09 13.01 9.04
CA ARG A 209 -9.09 12.83 10.09
C ARG A 209 -9.82 11.51 9.91
N PRO A 210 -10.34 10.89 10.98
CA PRO A 210 -11.28 9.77 10.85
C PRO A 210 -12.46 10.15 9.94
N VAL A 211 -12.65 9.37 8.88
CA VAL A 211 -13.79 9.48 7.96
C VAL A 211 -14.32 8.09 7.66
N PRO A 212 -15.63 7.91 7.39
CA PRO A 212 -16.24 6.60 7.14
C PRO A 212 -15.55 5.80 6.04
N ALA A 213 -15.11 6.45 4.98
CA ALA A 213 -14.39 5.81 3.86
C ALA A 213 -13.20 4.97 4.34
N ILE A 214 -12.50 5.36 5.41
CA ILE A 214 -11.36 4.59 5.94
C ILE A 214 -11.83 3.22 6.45
N SER A 215 -12.87 3.16 7.28
CA SER A 215 -13.40 1.89 7.80
C SER A 215 -14.02 1.04 6.69
N GLU A 216 -14.68 1.66 5.71
CA GLU A 216 -15.27 0.98 4.55
C GLU A 216 -14.18 0.32 3.70
N HIS A 217 -13.13 1.07 3.35
CA HIS A 217 -12.02 0.55 2.55
C HIS A 217 -11.09 -0.39 3.33
N ALA A 218 -10.95 -0.21 4.65
CA ALA A 218 -10.15 -1.12 5.49
C ALA A 218 -10.90 -2.40 5.89
N LYS A 219 -12.18 -2.53 5.58
CA LYS A 219 -13.00 -3.67 6.00
C LYS A 219 -12.32 -4.99 5.68
N ASN A 220 -12.18 -5.84 6.73
CA ASN A 220 -11.56 -7.16 6.68
C ASN A 220 -10.10 -7.18 6.18
N ALA A 221 -9.36 -6.06 6.24
CA ALA A 221 -7.96 -6.04 5.85
C ALA A 221 -7.11 -6.98 6.72
N ASP A 222 -6.15 -7.67 6.11
CA ASP A 222 -5.19 -8.52 6.83
C ASP A 222 -4.24 -7.67 7.67
N LEU A 223 -3.86 -6.49 7.13
CA LEU A 223 -3.10 -5.48 7.84
C LEU A 223 -3.66 -4.08 7.51
N PHE A 224 -3.96 -3.32 8.54
CA PHE A 224 -4.26 -1.90 8.45
C PHE A 224 -3.09 -1.09 9.00
N ILE A 225 -2.39 -0.36 8.14
CA ILE A 225 -1.36 0.61 8.52
C ILE A 225 -2.03 1.98 8.53
N CYS A 226 -2.08 2.59 9.69
CA CYS A 226 -2.78 3.85 9.89
C CYS A 226 -1.90 4.87 10.61
N GLU A 227 -2.06 6.15 10.28
CA GLU A 227 -1.40 7.17 11.07
C GLU A 227 -1.82 7.10 12.54
N GLY A 228 -0.90 7.54 13.38
CA GLY A 228 -1.15 7.89 14.75
C GLY A 228 -0.21 9.01 15.10
N MET A 229 -0.57 10.25 14.75
CA MET A 229 0.29 11.41 15.01
C MET A 229 0.50 11.65 16.52
N TYR A 230 -0.53 11.40 17.32
CA TYR A 230 -0.53 11.71 18.75
C TYR A 230 -0.95 10.49 19.59
N GLY A 231 -0.07 10.07 20.51
CA GLY A 231 -0.33 9.01 21.48
C GLY A 231 -0.87 9.53 22.81
N GLU A 232 -0.55 10.78 23.19
CA GLU A 232 -0.93 11.37 24.46
C GLU A 232 -2.44 11.68 24.50
N GLU A 233 -3.04 11.55 25.69
CA GLU A 233 -4.43 11.96 25.93
C GLU A 233 -4.58 13.48 25.84
N GLY A 234 -5.76 13.93 25.45
CA GLY A 234 -6.07 15.36 25.33
C GLY A 234 -5.52 16.03 24.06
N LYS A 235 -4.93 15.25 23.13
CA LYS A 235 -4.42 15.78 21.86
C LYS A 235 -5.47 15.83 20.73
N GLU A 236 -6.72 15.46 20.99
CA GLU A 236 -7.80 15.41 20.00
C GLU A 236 -8.05 16.77 19.34
N LYS A 237 -7.96 17.86 20.13
CA LYS A 237 -8.09 19.23 19.59
C LYS A 237 -6.99 19.52 18.58
N LYS A 238 -5.73 19.21 18.95
CA LYS A 238 -4.56 19.40 18.08
C LYS A 238 -4.65 18.52 16.84
N ALA A 239 -5.07 17.27 16.99
CA ALA A 239 -5.29 16.37 15.87
C ALA A 239 -6.33 16.91 14.87
N ARG A 240 -7.43 17.49 15.35
CA ARG A 240 -8.44 18.14 14.49
C ARG A 240 -7.91 19.38 13.79
N GLU A 241 -7.15 20.22 14.49
CA GLU A 241 -6.57 21.44 13.95
C GLU A 241 -5.63 21.17 12.78
N TYR A 242 -4.73 20.19 12.93
CA TYR A 242 -3.74 19.83 11.91
C TYR A 242 -4.20 18.72 10.94
N LYS A 243 -5.46 18.25 11.05
CA LYS A 243 -6.05 17.20 10.20
C LYS A 243 -5.34 15.86 10.29
N HIS A 244 -4.90 15.50 11.49
CA HIS A 244 -4.36 14.19 11.85
C HIS A 244 -5.28 13.48 12.83
N MET A 245 -4.91 12.28 13.28
CA MET A 245 -5.64 11.55 14.31
C MET A 245 -4.75 11.09 15.47
N THR A 246 -5.42 10.76 16.56
CA THR A 246 -4.79 10.13 17.73
C THR A 246 -4.71 8.63 17.52
N PHE A 247 -3.87 7.96 18.30
CA PHE A 247 -3.78 6.49 18.35
C PHE A 247 -5.14 5.84 18.64
N TYR A 248 -5.94 6.49 19.47
CA TYR A 248 -7.25 5.98 19.89
C TYR A 248 -8.29 6.05 18.79
N GLU A 249 -8.29 7.15 18.02
CA GLU A 249 -9.15 7.30 16.84
C GLU A 249 -8.79 6.24 15.79
N ALA A 250 -7.49 6.00 15.53
CA ALA A 250 -7.04 4.94 14.64
C ALA A 250 -7.47 3.53 15.11
N ALA A 251 -7.41 3.28 16.43
CA ALA A 251 -7.84 2.00 17.01
C ALA A 251 -9.35 1.75 16.85
N HIS A 252 -10.18 2.79 16.95
CA HIS A 252 -11.61 2.69 16.67
C HIS A 252 -11.88 2.37 15.21
N LEU A 253 -11.20 3.04 14.27
CA LEU A 253 -11.31 2.71 12.84
C LEU A 253 -10.95 1.24 12.55
N ALA A 254 -9.88 0.74 13.17
CA ALA A 254 -9.45 -0.65 13.03
C ALA A 254 -10.49 -1.64 13.56
N LYS A 255 -11.13 -1.31 14.70
CA LYS A 255 -12.21 -2.09 15.29
C LYS A 255 -13.46 -2.10 14.43
N ASP A 256 -13.87 -0.93 13.93
CA ASP A 256 -15.08 -0.75 13.12
C ASP A 256 -14.94 -1.45 11.75
N ALA A 257 -13.71 -1.51 11.21
CA ALA A 257 -13.39 -2.19 9.97
C ALA A 257 -13.14 -3.70 10.12
N ASP A 258 -13.15 -4.24 11.33
CA ASP A 258 -12.84 -5.64 11.65
C ASP A 258 -11.53 -6.13 10.99
N VAL A 259 -10.49 -5.31 11.05
CA VAL A 259 -9.19 -5.68 10.47
C VAL A 259 -8.51 -6.78 11.30
N LYS A 260 -7.67 -7.61 10.67
CA LYS A 260 -6.98 -8.70 11.40
C LYS A 260 -5.87 -8.19 12.30
N GLN A 261 -5.16 -7.13 11.92
CA GLN A 261 -4.18 -6.43 12.75
C GLN A 261 -4.00 -4.99 12.28
N MET A 262 -3.53 -4.12 13.17
CA MET A 262 -3.24 -2.72 12.89
C MET A 262 -1.81 -2.36 13.30
N TRP A 263 -1.13 -1.59 12.46
CA TRP A 263 0.12 -0.91 12.79
C TRP A 263 -0.08 0.60 12.76
N LEU A 264 0.39 1.28 13.80
CA LEU A 264 0.44 2.74 13.84
C LEU A 264 1.74 3.23 13.18
N THR A 265 1.65 4.35 12.48
CA THR A 265 2.78 5.00 11.79
C THR A 265 2.60 6.52 11.82
N HIS A 266 3.46 7.27 11.15
CA HIS A 266 3.38 8.73 10.96
C HIS A 266 3.34 9.50 12.29
N TYR A 267 4.32 9.24 13.15
CA TYR A 267 4.37 9.82 14.48
C TYR A 267 4.87 11.26 14.48
N SER A 268 4.27 12.10 15.35
CA SER A 268 4.78 13.44 15.65
C SER A 268 6.26 13.38 16.08
N PRO A 269 7.09 14.35 15.67
CA PRO A 269 8.47 14.46 16.16
C PRO A 269 8.58 14.54 17.69
N SER A 270 7.55 15.06 18.36
CA SER A 270 7.50 15.13 19.82
C SER A 270 7.22 13.79 20.51
N LEU A 271 6.72 12.79 19.76
CA LEU A 271 6.44 11.46 20.28
C LEU A 271 7.71 10.60 20.22
N VAL A 272 8.38 10.42 21.35
CA VAL A 272 9.64 9.67 21.42
C VAL A 272 9.39 8.16 21.35
N ARG A 273 8.46 7.65 22.15
CA ARG A 273 8.18 6.21 22.29
C ARG A 273 6.69 5.92 22.12
N ALA A 274 6.31 5.41 20.96
CA ALA A 274 4.93 5.04 20.67
C ALA A 274 4.42 3.91 21.58
N GLU A 275 5.31 3.02 22.00
CA GLU A 275 5.00 1.86 22.84
C GLU A 275 4.37 2.23 24.21
N GLU A 276 4.70 3.39 24.74
CA GLU A 276 4.20 3.87 26.04
C GLU A 276 2.67 4.06 26.04
N PHE A 277 2.08 4.33 24.89
CA PHE A 277 0.65 4.58 24.73
C PHE A 277 -0.15 3.35 24.26
N MET A 278 0.53 2.24 23.97
CA MET A 278 -0.11 1.06 23.39
C MET A 278 -1.02 0.30 24.37
N GLY A 279 -0.88 0.50 25.67
CA GLY A 279 -1.75 -0.16 26.65
C GLY A 279 -3.22 0.18 26.43
N LYS A 280 -3.56 1.47 26.33
CA LYS A 280 -4.92 1.95 26.09
C LYS A 280 -5.39 1.66 24.66
N VAL A 281 -4.51 1.76 23.68
CA VAL A 281 -4.82 1.39 22.29
C VAL A 281 -5.29 -0.06 22.19
N LYS A 282 -4.58 -0.98 22.86
CA LYS A 282 -4.91 -2.41 22.89
C LYS A 282 -6.20 -2.72 23.65
N SER A 283 -6.63 -1.86 24.57
CA SER A 283 -7.97 -2.03 25.19
C SER A 283 -9.11 -1.76 24.24
N ILE A 284 -8.88 -0.95 23.17
CA ILE A 284 -9.84 -0.68 22.09
C ILE A 284 -9.72 -1.74 21.01
N PHE A 285 -8.49 -1.98 20.55
CA PHE A 285 -8.17 -2.96 19.50
C PHE A 285 -6.95 -3.80 19.91
N PRO A 286 -7.13 -5.02 20.46
CA PRO A 286 -6.06 -5.83 21.05
C PRO A 286 -4.91 -6.18 20.10
N ARG A 287 -5.19 -6.28 18.79
CA ARG A 287 -4.20 -6.63 17.74
C ARG A 287 -3.46 -5.41 17.16
N ALA A 288 -3.49 -4.28 17.85
CA ALA A 288 -2.72 -3.09 17.53
C ALA A 288 -1.25 -3.23 17.92
N LYS A 289 -0.36 -2.73 17.08
CA LYS A 289 1.09 -2.66 17.32
C LYS A 289 1.62 -1.28 16.93
N ALA A 290 2.58 -0.77 17.68
CA ALA A 290 3.36 0.38 17.25
C ALA A 290 4.23 -0.03 16.03
N GLY A 291 4.21 0.80 14.99
CA GLY A 291 5.15 0.72 13.88
C GLY A 291 6.52 1.25 14.32
N LYS A 292 7.56 0.79 13.67
CA LYS A 292 8.91 1.32 13.77
C LYS A 292 9.63 1.14 12.45
N ASP A 293 10.63 1.96 12.20
CA ASP A 293 11.45 1.84 11.02
C ASP A 293 12.02 0.43 10.87
N GLY A 294 11.88 -0.13 9.69
CA GLY A 294 12.31 -1.48 9.38
C GLY A 294 11.41 -2.60 9.90
N LYS A 295 10.23 -2.32 10.48
CA LYS A 295 9.27 -3.36 10.86
C LYS A 295 8.70 -4.04 9.62
N THR A 296 8.77 -5.39 9.61
CA THR A 296 8.30 -6.23 8.50
C THR A 296 7.26 -7.23 8.92
N ILE A 297 6.46 -7.65 7.96
CA ILE A 297 5.57 -8.81 8.03
C ILE A 297 5.44 -9.44 6.65
N THR A 298 5.26 -10.74 6.62
CA THR A 298 4.79 -11.47 5.44
C THR A 298 3.35 -11.89 5.68
N LEU A 299 2.45 -11.46 4.83
CA LEU A 299 1.06 -11.92 4.80
C LEU A 299 0.95 -13.08 3.81
N ASP A 300 0.22 -14.11 4.21
CA ASP A 300 -0.01 -15.29 3.40
C ASP A 300 -1.50 -15.55 3.20
N PHE A 301 -1.83 -16.30 2.16
CA PHE A 301 -3.19 -16.79 1.99
C PHE A 301 -3.55 -17.71 3.16
N GLN A 302 -4.70 -17.50 3.75
CA GLN A 302 -5.18 -18.37 4.81
C GLN A 302 -5.50 -19.76 4.23
N GLU A 303 -4.99 -20.79 4.84
CA GLU A 303 -5.42 -22.17 4.59
C GLU A 303 -6.85 -22.32 5.14
N GLU A 304 -7.73 -22.94 4.34
CA GLU A 304 -9.09 -23.33 4.71
C GLU A 304 -9.10 -24.66 5.40
#